data_399bae9e44733979eebb230e6c8ddcc3
#
_entry.id   399bae9e44733979eebb230e6c8ddcc3
#
_cell.length_a   1.000
_cell.length_b   1.000
_cell.length_c   1.000
_cell.angle_alpha   90.00
_cell.angle_beta   90.00
_cell.angle_gamma   90.00
#
_symmetry.space_group_name_H-M   'P 1'
#
loop_
_entity.id
_entity.type
_entity.pdbx_description
1 polymer ?
#
loop_
_entity_poly.entity_id
_entity_poly.type
_entity_poly.pdbx_seq_one_letter_code
_entity_poly.pdbx_strand_id
1 'polypeptide(L)'
;MAEIIALIGIDGSGKSTQAGLLYHALKKRGFKVKVIYAGNTGVKLGRRFSFYLSLPIDVIAHRLLGLRDKSALLKYRALLKLEDFLLFLNYIVLVLPKILLYKRMYDLLITDRYVYDHLISMLAQKRYSRALTKILLLIVPKPTITILLDIDPSIAYQRKGGENPANELSFLRPLYYRFVVSVGGIIVDASGSKTETINRIWKAVRSCILQE
;
A
#
# COMPACT_ATOMS: atom_id res chain seq x y z
N MET A 1 -0.54 -10.02 -20.76
CA MET A 1 -1.12 -9.45 -19.50
C MET A 1 -0.09 -8.55 -18.87
N ALA A 2 -0.49 -7.37 -18.34
CA ALA A 2 0.47 -6.44 -17.77
C ALA A 2 1.29 -7.05 -16.63
N GLU A 3 2.58 -6.70 -16.61
CA GLU A 3 3.46 -6.92 -15.48
C GLU A 3 3.14 -5.91 -14.37
N ILE A 4 3.12 -6.36 -13.11
CA ILE A 4 2.78 -5.51 -11.97
C ILE A 4 4.04 -5.17 -11.19
N ILE A 5 4.31 -3.87 -11.04
CA ILE A 5 5.39 -3.30 -10.23
C ILE A 5 4.75 -2.72 -8.96
N ALA A 6 4.92 -3.38 -7.82
CA ALA A 6 4.34 -2.92 -6.56
C ALA A 6 5.36 -2.12 -5.74
N LEU A 7 5.07 -0.85 -5.48
CA LEU A 7 5.86 0.00 -4.59
C LEU A 7 5.22 0.02 -3.20
N ILE A 8 5.91 -0.51 -2.21
CA ILE A 8 5.46 -0.59 -0.82
C ILE A 8 6.43 0.12 0.13
N GLY A 9 6.00 0.40 1.35
CA GLY A 9 6.84 1.02 2.38
C GLY A 9 6.07 1.97 3.30
N ILE A 10 6.74 2.45 4.34
CA ILE A 10 6.16 3.39 5.31
C ILE A 10 5.75 4.71 4.67
N ASP A 11 4.87 5.46 5.33
CA ASP A 11 4.48 6.79 4.87
C ASP A 11 5.69 7.74 4.90
N GLY A 12 5.81 8.59 3.88
CA GLY A 12 6.99 9.44 3.69
C GLY A 12 8.13 8.78 2.90
N SER A 13 8.07 7.48 2.57
CA SER A 13 9.14 6.80 1.79
C SER A 13 9.22 7.21 0.32
N GLY A 14 8.28 8.03 -0.18
CA GLY A 14 8.33 8.58 -1.54
C GLY A 14 7.66 7.74 -2.61
N LYS A 15 6.84 6.73 -2.27
CA LYS A 15 6.14 5.83 -3.21
C LYS A 15 5.46 6.56 -4.35
N SER A 16 4.60 7.51 -4.05
CA SER A 16 3.83 8.27 -5.07
C SER A 16 4.74 9.05 -6.01
N THR A 17 5.81 9.65 -5.48
CA THR A 17 6.80 10.37 -6.28
C THR A 17 7.54 9.43 -7.21
N GLN A 18 8.02 8.29 -6.69
CA GLN A 18 8.77 7.31 -7.46
C GLN A 18 7.88 6.59 -8.49
N ALA A 19 6.61 6.32 -8.16
CA ALA A 19 5.64 5.79 -9.12
C ALA A 19 5.46 6.74 -10.32
N GLY A 20 5.36 8.05 -10.08
CA GLY A 20 5.28 9.06 -11.14
C GLY A 20 6.54 9.13 -12.00
N LEU A 21 7.73 9.12 -11.37
CA LEU A 21 9.00 9.14 -12.11
C LEU A 21 9.19 7.87 -12.95
N LEU A 22 8.89 6.70 -12.39
CA LEU A 22 8.95 5.43 -13.09
C LEU A 22 7.98 5.37 -14.28
N TYR A 23 6.76 5.89 -14.10
CA TYR A 23 5.76 6.02 -15.15
C TYR A 23 6.32 6.81 -16.35
N HIS A 24 6.90 7.98 -16.11
CA HIS A 24 7.46 8.80 -17.17
C HIS A 24 8.64 8.13 -17.87
N ALA A 25 9.51 7.45 -17.12
CA ALA A 25 10.65 6.73 -17.66
C ALA A 25 10.23 5.57 -18.56
N LEU A 26 9.24 4.78 -18.16
CA LEU A 26 8.71 3.65 -18.94
C LEU A 26 7.91 4.13 -20.15
N LYS A 27 7.10 5.18 -19.99
CA LYS A 27 6.34 5.76 -21.11
C LYS A 27 7.24 6.31 -22.22
N LYS A 28 8.37 6.94 -21.87
CA LYS A 28 9.38 7.41 -22.84
C LYS A 28 10.00 6.27 -23.65
N ARG A 29 9.96 5.04 -23.14
CA ARG A 29 10.42 3.82 -23.84
C ARG A 29 9.33 3.11 -24.66
N GLY A 30 8.15 3.73 -24.78
CA GLY A 30 7.06 3.20 -25.60
C GLY A 30 6.11 2.24 -24.91
N PHE A 31 6.32 1.92 -23.63
CA PHE A 31 5.41 1.05 -22.88
C PHE A 31 4.07 1.73 -22.61
N LYS A 32 2.98 0.98 -22.72
CA LYS A 32 1.66 1.39 -22.30
C LYS A 32 1.53 1.17 -20.78
N VAL A 33 1.80 2.20 -20.01
CA VAL A 33 1.91 2.15 -18.54
C VAL A 33 0.70 2.79 -17.86
N LYS A 34 0.27 2.23 -16.74
CA LYS A 34 -0.72 2.83 -15.84
C LYS A 34 -0.21 2.86 -14.41
N VAL A 35 -0.39 3.99 -13.73
CA VAL A 35 -0.19 4.09 -12.28
C VAL A 35 -1.54 4.01 -11.59
N ILE A 36 -1.66 3.16 -10.58
CA ILE A 36 -2.84 3.07 -9.72
C ILE A 36 -2.44 3.13 -8.25
N TYR A 37 -3.29 3.74 -7.46
CA TYR A 37 -3.24 3.60 -6.02
C TYR A 37 -3.97 2.31 -5.64
N ALA A 38 -3.25 1.32 -5.12
CA ALA A 38 -3.78 0.01 -4.76
C ALA A 38 -3.68 -0.28 -3.24
N GLY A 39 -3.46 0.76 -2.45
CA GLY A 39 -3.57 0.70 -1.01
C GLY A 39 -5.02 0.69 -0.52
N ASN A 40 -5.20 0.70 0.78
CA ASN A 40 -6.52 0.82 1.37
C ASN A 40 -7.13 2.19 1.02
N THR A 41 -8.15 2.18 0.18
CA THR A 41 -8.64 3.36 -0.53
C THR A 41 -9.54 4.27 0.30
N GLY A 42 -9.51 4.18 1.62
CA GLY A 42 -10.26 5.11 2.46
C GLY A 42 -10.10 6.59 2.11
N VAL A 43 -9.19 6.96 1.18
CA VAL A 43 -8.79 8.37 1.05
C VAL A 43 -8.88 9.03 -0.33
N LYS A 44 -8.75 8.38 -1.51
CA LYS A 44 -8.61 9.21 -2.73
C LYS A 44 -9.64 9.03 -3.87
N LEU A 45 -10.06 7.84 -4.22
CA LEU A 45 -11.11 7.67 -5.22
C LEU A 45 -12.39 7.09 -4.61
N GLY A 46 -12.21 6.38 -3.52
CA GLY A 46 -13.24 5.90 -2.63
C GLY A 46 -13.65 6.93 -1.58
N ARG A 47 -13.18 8.20 -1.62
CA ARG A 47 -13.56 9.19 -0.60
C ARG A 47 -15.07 9.27 -0.40
N ARG A 48 -15.86 9.15 -1.47
CA ARG A 48 -17.33 9.09 -1.33
C ARG A 48 -17.83 7.71 -0.91
N PHE A 49 -17.35 6.63 -1.51
CA PHE A 49 -17.90 5.29 -1.27
C PHE A 49 -17.29 4.60 -0.03
N SER A 50 -16.00 4.71 0.18
CA SER A 50 -15.35 4.23 1.40
C SER A 50 -15.70 5.09 2.61
N PHE A 51 -15.90 6.39 2.43
CA PHE A 51 -16.47 7.25 3.44
C PHE A 51 -17.88 6.78 3.82
N TYR A 52 -18.72 6.36 2.89
CA TYR A 52 -20.05 5.80 3.19
C TYR A 52 -20.00 4.40 3.82
N LEU A 53 -18.97 3.59 3.54
CA LEU A 53 -18.84 2.25 4.13
C LEU A 53 -18.19 2.27 5.53
N SER A 54 -17.23 3.16 5.78
CA SER A 54 -16.57 3.36 7.07
C SER A 54 -17.28 4.41 7.96
N LEU A 55 -18.04 5.34 7.36
CA LEU A 55 -18.79 6.37 8.09
C LEU A 55 -19.66 5.81 9.22
N PRO A 56 -20.40 4.70 9.04
CA PRO A 56 -21.21 4.14 10.12
C PRO A 56 -20.38 3.77 11.36
N ILE A 57 -19.17 3.27 11.17
CA ILE A 57 -18.32 2.83 12.28
C ILE A 57 -17.70 4.04 12.98
N ASP A 58 -17.17 5.00 12.22
CA ASP A 58 -16.66 6.25 12.76
C ASP A 58 -17.75 7.06 13.45
N VAL A 59 -18.97 7.12 12.86
CA VAL A 59 -20.13 7.80 13.46
C VAL A 59 -20.60 7.08 14.70
N ILE A 60 -20.68 5.76 14.70
CA ILE A 60 -21.03 4.95 15.87
C ILE A 60 -19.97 5.11 16.96
N ALA A 61 -18.68 5.06 16.59
CA ALA A 61 -17.59 5.21 17.56
C ALA A 61 -17.55 6.62 18.17
N HIS A 62 -17.64 7.67 17.35
CA HIS A 62 -17.50 9.05 17.84
C HIS A 62 -18.82 9.65 18.35
N ARG A 63 -19.96 9.42 17.72
CA ARG A 63 -21.24 10.03 18.11
C ARG A 63 -22.05 9.24 19.12
N LEU A 64 -22.11 7.91 18.98
CA LEU A 64 -22.94 7.07 19.86
C LEU A 64 -22.18 6.53 21.07
N LEU A 65 -20.89 6.20 20.91
CA LEU A 65 -20.10 5.62 21.98
C LEU A 65 -19.14 6.61 22.66
N GLY A 66 -19.07 7.86 22.17
CA GLY A 66 -18.20 8.89 22.74
C GLY A 66 -16.71 8.58 22.68
N LEU A 67 -16.32 7.61 21.81
CA LEU A 67 -14.95 7.11 21.73
C LEU A 67 -14.12 8.08 20.89
N ARG A 68 -13.37 8.95 21.57
CA ARG A 68 -12.47 9.92 20.90
C ARG A 68 -11.13 9.32 20.50
N ASP A 69 -10.78 8.12 21.02
CA ASP A 69 -9.48 7.50 20.81
C ASP A 69 -9.62 6.08 20.27
N LYS A 70 -8.75 5.74 19.29
CA LYS A 70 -8.67 4.37 18.72
C LYS A 70 -8.37 3.30 19.77
N SER A 71 -7.70 3.66 20.87
CA SER A 71 -7.44 2.74 21.99
C SER A 71 -8.72 2.29 22.69
N ALA A 72 -9.75 3.15 22.73
CA ALA A 72 -11.06 2.81 23.28
C ALA A 72 -11.84 1.84 22.39
N LEU A 73 -11.64 1.89 21.05
CA LEU A 73 -12.21 0.94 20.10
C LEU A 73 -11.71 -0.50 20.32
N LEU A 74 -10.51 -0.68 20.88
CA LEU A 74 -9.98 -2.02 21.20
C LEU A 74 -10.86 -2.81 22.19
N LYS A 75 -11.67 -2.12 23.01
CA LYS A 75 -12.66 -2.76 23.89
C LYS A 75 -13.82 -3.40 23.12
N TYR A 76 -14.05 -2.96 21.87
CA TYR A 76 -15.17 -3.41 21.03
C TYR A 76 -14.68 -4.30 19.89
N ARG A 77 -14.20 -5.50 20.22
CA ARG A 77 -13.67 -6.50 19.27
C ARG A 77 -14.61 -6.78 18.10
N ALA A 78 -15.92 -6.71 18.30
CA ALA A 78 -16.91 -6.93 17.24
C ALA A 78 -16.89 -5.81 16.19
N LEU A 79 -16.79 -4.54 16.62
CA LEU A 79 -16.67 -3.39 15.70
C LEU A 79 -15.39 -3.43 14.89
N LEU A 80 -14.27 -3.81 15.53
CA LEU A 80 -13.00 -3.96 14.81
C LEU A 80 -13.05 -5.05 13.75
N LYS A 81 -13.69 -6.20 14.05
CA LYS A 81 -13.89 -7.27 13.06
C LYS A 81 -14.80 -6.82 11.90
N LEU A 82 -15.83 -6.04 12.20
CA LEU A 82 -16.70 -5.46 11.18
C LEU A 82 -15.93 -4.48 10.29
N GLU A 83 -15.13 -3.61 10.88
CA GLU A 83 -14.25 -2.70 10.13
C GLU A 83 -13.28 -3.47 9.21
N ASP A 84 -12.62 -4.50 9.73
CA ASP A 84 -11.71 -5.35 8.93
C ASP A 84 -12.44 -6.02 7.77
N PHE A 85 -13.64 -6.51 8.00
CA PHE A 85 -14.47 -7.09 6.94
C PHE A 85 -14.88 -6.06 5.89
N LEU A 86 -15.27 -4.85 6.30
CA LEU A 86 -15.63 -3.77 5.38
C LEU A 86 -14.41 -3.29 4.56
N LEU A 87 -13.24 -3.23 5.17
CA LEU A 87 -11.99 -2.91 4.47
C LEU A 87 -11.61 -4.00 3.45
N PHE A 88 -11.79 -5.27 3.83
CA PHE A 88 -11.64 -6.41 2.92
C PHE A 88 -12.61 -6.30 1.74
N LEU A 89 -13.89 -6.07 2.01
CA LEU A 89 -14.92 -5.92 0.99
C LEU A 89 -14.62 -4.73 0.06
N ASN A 90 -14.21 -3.60 0.61
CA ASN A 90 -13.78 -2.44 -0.16
C ASN A 90 -12.64 -2.77 -1.12
N TYR A 91 -11.64 -3.53 -0.66
CA TYR A 91 -10.54 -3.96 -1.53
C TYR A 91 -11.04 -4.84 -2.68
N ILE A 92 -11.89 -5.83 -2.39
CA ILE A 92 -12.46 -6.75 -3.39
C ILE A 92 -13.33 -6.02 -4.40
N VAL A 93 -14.17 -5.09 -3.96
CA VAL A 93 -15.15 -4.42 -4.82
C VAL A 93 -14.56 -3.24 -5.60
N LEU A 94 -13.63 -2.51 -5.01
CA LEU A 94 -13.13 -1.27 -5.62
C LEU A 94 -11.71 -1.36 -6.17
N VAL A 95 -10.81 -2.08 -5.51
CA VAL A 95 -9.40 -2.12 -5.90
C VAL A 95 -9.12 -3.26 -6.87
N LEU A 96 -9.55 -4.46 -6.52
CA LEU A 96 -9.29 -5.66 -7.32
C LEU A 96 -9.82 -5.57 -8.76
N PRO A 97 -11.07 -5.12 -9.03
CA PRO A 97 -11.56 -4.99 -10.40
C PRO A 97 -10.74 -4.02 -11.25
N LYS A 98 -10.24 -2.93 -10.65
CA LYS A 98 -9.35 -2.00 -11.35
C LYS A 98 -8.01 -2.65 -11.72
N ILE A 99 -7.41 -3.41 -10.79
CA ILE A 99 -6.18 -4.15 -11.06
C ILE A 99 -6.41 -5.13 -12.23
N LEU A 100 -7.49 -5.92 -12.17
CA LEU A 100 -7.81 -6.91 -13.18
C LEU A 100 -8.10 -6.29 -14.55
N LEU A 101 -8.86 -5.20 -14.58
CA LEU A 101 -9.17 -4.46 -15.80
C LEU A 101 -7.89 -3.89 -16.43
N TYR A 102 -7.10 -3.15 -15.65
CA TYR A 102 -5.90 -2.51 -16.17
C TYR A 102 -4.80 -3.51 -16.53
N LYS A 103 -4.75 -4.67 -15.86
CA LYS A 103 -3.85 -5.78 -16.23
C LYS A 103 -4.13 -6.30 -17.65
N ARG A 104 -5.34 -6.13 -18.17
CA ARG A 104 -5.70 -6.51 -19.55
C ARG A 104 -5.44 -5.39 -20.58
N MET A 105 -5.39 -4.12 -20.12
CA MET A 105 -5.37 -2.94 -21.01
C MET A 105 -3.98 -2.32 -21.19
N TYR A 106 -3.03 -2.63 -20.33
CA TYR A 106 -1.71 -2.03 -20.27
C TYR A 106 -0.61 -3.09 -20.35
N ASP A 107 0.61 -2.68 -20.69
CA ASP A 107 1.79 -3.55 -20.68
C ASP A 107 2.38 -3.63 -19.27
N LEU A 108 2.38 -2.48 -18.57
CA LEU A 108 2.94 -2.35 -17.22
C LEU A 108 1.96 -1.62 -16.29
N LEU A 109 1.80 -2.16 -15.09
CA LEU A 109 0.99 -1.57 -14.06
C LEU A 109 1.86 -1.23 -12.85
N ILE A 110 2.03 0.05 -12.56
CA ILE A 110 2.73 0.52 -11.37
C ILE A 110 1.69 0.74 -10.27
N THR A 111 1.89 0.12 -9.12
CA THR A 111 1.00 0.36 -7.98
C THR A 111 1.69 1.19 -6.90
N ASP A 112 1.10 2.33 -6.57
CA ASP A 112 1.44 3.10 -5.37
C ASP A 112 0.69 2.47 -4.20
N ARG A 113 1.39 1.74 -3.35
CA ARG A 113 0.90 0.75 -2.39
C ARG A 113 0.33 -0.51 -3.07
N TYR A 114 0.14 -1.54 -2.28
CA TYR A 114 -0.49 -2.80 -2.69
C TYR A 114 -1.29 -3.39 -1.53
N VAL A 115 -1.95 -4.53 -1.75
CA VAL A 115 -2.61 -5.28 -0.66
C VAL A 115 -1.67 -5.56 0.51
N TYR A 116 -0.39 -5.66 0.24
CA TYR A 116 0.66 -5.90 1.23
C TYR A 116 0.77 -4.81 2.30
N ASP A 117 0.65 -3.52 1.91
CA ASP A 117 0.61 -2.41 2.86
C ASP A 117 -0.57 -2.53 3.83
N HIS A 118 -1.73 -2.98 3.32
CA HIS A 118 -2.90 -3.21 4.16
C HIS A 118 -2.67 -4.37 5.14
N LEU A 119 -2.14 -5.49 4.66
CA LEU A 119 -1.85 -6.66 5.51
C LEU A 119 -0.82 -6.35 6.60
N ILE A 120 0.23 -5.59 6.27
CA ILE A 120 1.24 -5.15 7.23
C ILE A 120 0.63 -4.22 8.29
N SER A 121 -0.25 -3.30 7.89
CA SER A 121 -0.96 -2.42 8.81
C SER A 121 -1.87 -3.20 9.76
N MET A 122 -2.62 -4.19 9.26
CA MET A 122 -3.45 -5.06 10.10
C MET A 122 -2.61 -5.88 11.09
N LEU A 123 -1.47 -6.40 10.62
CA LEU A 123 -0.53 -7.14 11.48
C LEU A 123 0.02 -6.24 12.60
N ALA A 124 0.40 -5.01 12.28
CA ALA A 124 0.88 -4.03 13.23
C ALA A 124 -0.14 -3.71 14.31
N GLN A 125 -1.42 -3.61 13.94
CA GLN A 125 -2.53 -3.34 14.85
C GLN A 125 -3.03 -4.58 15.60
N LYS A 126 -2.37 -5.74 15.45
CA LYS A 126 -2.82 -7.04 16.00
C LYS A 126 -4.25 -7.44 15.58
N ARG A 127 -4.71 -6.94 14.45
CA ARG A 127 -6.04 -7.17 13.86
C ARG A 127 -6.02 -8.25 12.77
N TYR A 128 -4.99 -9.03 12.73
CA TYR A 128 -4.74 -10.01 11.70
C TYR A 128 -5.77 -11.14 11.70
N SER A 129 -6.52 -11.26 10.60
CA SER A 129 -7.39 -12.41 10.32
C SER A 129 -6.70 -13.33 9.31
N ARG A 130 -6.26 -14.52 9.75
CA ARG A 130 -5.61 -15.52 8.89
C ARG A 130 -6.47 -15.91 7.69
N ALA A 131 -7.79 -16.05 7.90
CA ALA A 131 -8.73 -16.44 6.83
C ALA A 131 -8.84 -15.35 5.76
N LEU A 132 -9.14 -14.10 6.16
CA LEU A 132 -9.28 -12.97 5.23
C LEU A 132 -7.97 -12.70 4.48
N THR A 133 -6.82 -12.82 5.15
CA THR A 133 -5.51 -12.67 4.52
C THR A 133 -5.24 -13.72 3.47
N LYS A 134 -5.51 -15.01 3.78
CA LYS A 134 -5.36 -16.08 2.81
C LYS A 134 -6.24 -15.85 1.58
N ILE A 135 -7.50 -15.46 1.77
CA ILE A 135 -8.42 -15.15 0.68
C ILE A 135 -7.88 -14.00 -0.17
N LEU A 136 -7.45 -12.89 0.44
CA LEU A 136 -6.87 -11.75 -0.29
C LEU A 136 -5.65 -12.16 -1.12
N LEU A 137 -4.71 -12.91 -0.53
CA LEU A 137 -3.50 -13.36 -1.22
C LEU A 137 -3.76 -14.35 -2.34
N LEU A 138 -4.87 -15.11 -2.28
CA LEU A 138 -5.28 -16.03 -3.35
C LEU A 138 -5.94 -15.31 -4.52
N ILE A 139 -6.73 -14.26 -4.23
CA ILE A 139 -7.55 -13.59 -5.25
C ILE A 139 -6.77 -12.45 -5.93
N VAL A 140 -5.93 -11.74 -5.17
CA VAL A 140 -5.19 -10.59 -5.69
C VAL A 140 -4.01 -11.06 -6.55
N PRO A 141 -3.85 -10.54 -7.78
CA PRO A 141 -2.74 -10.92 -8.65
C PRO A 141 -1.40 -10.70 -7.95
N LYS A 142 -0.51 -11.69 -8.00
CA LYS A 142 0.85 -11.53 -7.47
C LYS A 142 1.61 -10.52 -8.34
N PRO A 143 2.30 -9.51 -7.74
CA PRO A 143 3.17 -8.61 -8.50
C PRO A 143 4.34 -9.37 -9.12
N THR A 144 4.76 -8.94 -10.30
CA THR A 144 5.99 -9.43 -10.94
C THR A 144 7.21 -9.03 -10.14
N ILE A 145 7.19 -7.80 -9.63
CA ILE A 145 8.21 -7.29 -8.72
C ILE A 145 7.57 -6.49 -7.58
N THR A 146 7.99 -6.76 -6.36
CA THR A 146 7.64 -5.99 -5.17
C THR A 146 8.87 -5.22 -4.72
N ILE A 147 8.78 -3.89 -4.64
CA ILE A 147 9.86 -3.01 -4.24
C ILE A 147 9.49 -2.31 -2.94
N LEU A 148 10.26 -2.59 -1.90
CA LEU A 148 10.18 -1.83 -0.65
C LEU A 148 11.05 -0.57 -0.76
N LEU A 149 10.44 0.59 -0.61
CA LEU A 149 11.17 1.84 -0.43
C LEU A 149 11.51 1.99 1.06
N ASP A 150 12.71 1.55 1.43
CA ASP A 150 13.18 1.62 2.80
C ASP A 150 13.76 3.00 3.10
N ILE A 151 13.37 3.56 4.23
CA ILE A 151 13.82 4.88 4.68
C ILE A 151 13.83 4.92 6.20
N ASP A 152 14.70 5.74 6.76
CA ASP A 152 14.69 6.01 8.19
C ASP A 152 13.38 6.69 8.61
N PRO A 153 12.72 6.20 9.67
CA PRO A 153 11.45 6.76 10.16
C PRO A 153 11.51 8.26 10.49
N SER A 154 12.65 8.76 10.95
CA SER A 154 12.83 10.18 11.25
C SER A 154 12.80 11.05 9.98
N ILE A 155 13.45 10.57 8.91
CA ILE A 155 13.41 11.24 7.60
C ILE A 155 12.01 11.17 7.00
N ALA A 156 11.35 10.02 7.11
CA ALA A 156 9.98 9.82 6.63
C ALA A 156 8.99 10.76 7.34
N TYR A 157 9.12 10.92 8.66
CA TYR A 157 8.35 11.83 9.48
C TYR A 157 8.51 13.29 9.02
N GLN A 158 9.77 13.74 8.83
CA GLN A 158 10.06 15.09 8.35
C GLN A 158 9.47 15.35 6.96
N ARG A 159 9.60 14.39 6.03
CA ARG A 159 9.04 14.52 4.66
C ARG A 159 7.52 14.63 4.63
N LYS A 160 6.84 14.15 5.65
CA LYS A 160 5.36 14.18 5.79
C LYS A 160 4.86 15.35 6.67
N GLY A 161 5.74 16.22 7.12
CA GLY A 161 5.37 17.35 7.97
C GLY A 161 4.79 16.94 9.33
N GLY A 162 5.16 15.76 9.83
CA GLY A 162 4.75 15.31 11.16
C GLY A 162 3.38 14.60 11.23
N GLU A 163 2.76 14.27 10.09
CA GLU A 163 1.41 13.65 10.06
C GLU A 163 1.33 12.29 10.80
N ASN A 164 2.39 11.47 10.70
CA ASN A 164 2.42 10.15 11.34
C ASN A 164 3.52 10.11 12.41
N PRO A 165 3.24 9.70 13.64
CA PRO A 165 4.24 9.66 14.69
C PRO A 165 5.46 8.78 14.32
N ALA A 166 6.67 9.28 14.59
CA ALA A 166 7.90 8.58 14.23
C ALA A 166 8.02 7.18 14.90
N ASN A 167 7.46 7.01 16.10
CA ASN A 167 7.39 5.72 16.79
C ASN A 167 6.52 4.70 16.05
N GLU A 168 5.40 5.11 15.44
CA GLU A 168 4.56 4.25 14.61
C GLU A 168 5.31 3.81 13.36
N LEU A 169 5.99 4.73 12.68
CA LEU A 169 6.81 4.43 11.50
C LEU A 169 7.97 3.49 11.85
N SER A 170 8.61 3.67 13.00
CA SER A 170 9.68 2.80 13.51
C SER A 170 9.19 1.39 13.79
N PHE A 171 7.95 1.25 14.28
CA PHE A 171 7.34 -0.06 14.50
C PHE A 171 6.97 -0.76 13.18
N LEU A 172 6.52 -0.01 12.17
CA LEU A 172 6.11 -0.55 10.86
C LEU A 172 7.30 -1.00 10.00
N ARG A 173 8.42 -0.26 10.01
CA ARG A 173 9.58 -0.52 9.14
C ARG A 173 10.07 -1.98 9.19
N PRO A 174 10.34 -2.61 10.35
CA PRO A 174 10.78 -4.00 10.41
C PRO A 174 9.72 -5.00 9.92
N LEU A 175 8.43 -4.68 10.02
CA LEU A 175 7.35 -5.52 9.48
C LEU A 175 7.38 -5.51 7.95
N TYR A 176 7.57 -4.34 7.33
CA TYR A 176 7.77 -4.22 5.88
C TYR A 176 8.99 -5.02 5.42
N TYR A 177 10.10 -4.89 6.13
CA TYR A 177 11.33 -5.60 5.80
C TYR A 177 11.13 -7.12 5.80
N ARG A 178 10.61 -7.67 6.89
CA ARG A 178 10.33 -9.12 7.02
C ARG A 178 9.37 -9.60 5.94
N PHE A 179 8.34 -8.80 5.66
CA PHE A 179 7.34 -9.16 4.66
C PHE A 179 7.96 -9.20 3.26
N VAL A 180 8.72 -8.16 2.87
CA VAL A 180 9.29 -8.11 1.51
C VAL A 180 10.28 -9.23 1.27
N VAL A 181 11.08 -9.59 2.27
CA VAL A 181 11.99 -10.74 2.20
C VAL A 181 11.20 -12.04 2.01
N SER A 182 10.07 -12.21 2.73
CA SER A 182 9.25 -13.43 2.64
C SER A 182 8.58 -13.64 1.28
N VAL A 183 8.34 -12.56 0.52
CA VAL A 183 7.74 -12.63 -0.83
C VAL A 183 8.77 -12.55 -1.96
N GLY A 184 10.06 -12.53 -1.64
CA GLY A 184 11.15 -12.41 -2.62
C GLY A 184 11.20 -11.05 -3.29
N GLY A 185 10.80 -9.99 -2.59
CA GLY A 185 10.85 -8.62 -3.11
C GLY A 185 12.22 -7.96 -2.96
N ILE A 186 12.38 -6.79 -3.54
CA ILE A 186 13.62 -6.01 -3.55
C ILE A 186 13.51 -4.84 -2.59
N ILE A 187 14.57 -4.61 -1.82
CA ILE A 187 14.67 -3.48 -0.91
C ILE A 187 15.52 -2.40 -1.58
N VAL A 188 14.96 -1.20 -1.70
CA VAL A 188 15.62 -0.02 -2.25
C VAL A 188 15.72 1.04 -1.17
N ASP A 189 16.94 1.46 -0.87
CA ASP A 189 17.19 2.59 0.01
C ASP A 189 16.66 3.88 -0.62
N ALA A 190 15.68 4.50 0.05
CA ALA A 190 15.00 5.72 -0.37
C ALA A 190 15.40 6.95 0.48
N SER A 191 16.47 6.87 1.26
CA SER A 191 16.98 7.98 2.09
C SER A 191 17.62 9.09 1.26
N GLY A 192 18.17 8.76 0.10
CA GLY A 192 18.82 9.69 -0.81
C GLY A 192 17.87 10.62 -1.56
N SER A 193 18.39 11.27 -2.59
CA SER A 193 17.63 12.14 -3.49
C SER A 193 16.58 11.35 -4.30
N LYS A 194 15.60 12.09 -4.87
CA LYS A 194 14.59 11.49 -5.77
C LYS A 194 15.24 10.80 -6.97
N THR A 195 16.32 11.38 -7.50
CA THR A 195 17.04 10.87 -8.67
C THR A 195 17.83 9.60 -8.35
N GLU A 196 18.51 9.55 -7.22
CA GLU A 196 19.21 8.33 -6.78
C GLU A 196 18.24 7.18 -6.54
N THR A 197 17.13 7.47 -5.86
CA THR A 197 16.10 6.48 -5.59
C THR A 197 15.49 5.91 -6.87
N ILE A 198 15.13 6.76 -7.85
CA ILE A 198 14.58 6.27 -9.12
C ILE A 198 15.60 5.45 -9.92
N ASN A 199 16.88 5.80 -9.88
CA ASN A 199 17.93 5.02 -10.54
C ASN A 199 18.07 3.63 -9.94
N ARG A 200 17.99 3.49 -8.60
CA ARG A 200 17.98 2.19 -7.91
C ARG A 200 16.75 1.36 -8.27
N ILE A 201 15.56 1.98 -8.27
CA ILE A 201 14.30 1.34 -8.71
C ILE A 201 14.41 0.90 -10.15
N TRP A 202 14.95 1.75 -11.02
CA TRP A 202 15.12 1.47 -12.44
C TRP A 202 16.01 0.25 -12.65
N LYS A 203 17.14 0.17 -11.94
CA LYS A 203 18.02 -1.01 -11.99
C LYS A 203 17.27 -2.29 -11.62
N ALA A 204 16.46 -2.27 -10.57
CA ALA A 204 15.66 -3.42 -10.14
C ALA A 204 14.59 -3.81 -11.18
N VAL A 205 13.87 -2.83 -11.74
CA VAL A 205 12.84 -3.08 -12.76
C VAL A 205 13.46 -3.63 -14.05
N ARG A 206 14.58 -3.08 -14.46
CA ARG A 206 15.29 -3.50 -15.67
C ARG A 206 15.73 -4.96 -15.60
N SER A 207 16.33 -5.37 -14.50
CA SER A 207 16.79 -6.75 -14.32
C SER A 207 15.65 -7.78 -14.22
N CYS A 208 14.47 -7.39 -13.70
CA CYS A 208 13.37 -8.32 -13.47
C CYS A 208 12.33 -8.37 -14.60
N ILE A 209 12.12 -7.24 -15.30
CA ILE A 209 11.03 -7.10 -16.28
C ILE A 209 11.55 -6.96 -17.70
N LEU A 210 12.60 -6.16 -17.90
CA LEU A 210 13.10 -5.85 -19.23
C LEU A 210 14.16 -6.83 -19.73
N GLN A 211 14.70 -7.68 -18.84
CA GLN A 211 15.74 -8.69 -19.14
C GLN A 211 16.95 -8.13 -19.90
N GLU A 212 17.29 -6.85 -19.68
CA GLU A 212 18.42 -6.16 -20.29
C GLU A 212 19.60 -6.04 -19.30
#